data_55eee555466f55469ac50a96428eec0e
#
_entry.id   55eee555466f55469ac50a96428eec0e
#
_cell.length_a   1.000
_cell.length_b   1.000
_cell.length_c   1.000
_cell.angle_alpha   90.00
_cell.angle_beta   90.00
_cell.angle_gamma   90.00
#
_symmetry.space_group_name_H-M   'P 1'
#
loop_
_entity.id
_entity.type
_entity.pdbx_description
1 polymer ?
#
loop_
_entity_poly.entity_id
_entity_poly.type
_entity_poly.pdbx_seq_one_letter_code
_entity_poly.pdbx_strand_id
1 'polypeptide(L)'
;QIIAANHQSAFDTIFFLAAFDKTIYIIKKELIFIPVYGWYAMRLCNVFVNRRKKIESTKKLSKNIYRFINKGYKVVIFPEGTRQQSNIIGNIKPGVYLLQNILKIPIFPVSICSGNTWPKNSLKMKKKNISIKSLKPIPYGLTKKKFKENLKKILEESIKKNDFN
;
A
#
# COMPACT_ATOMS: atom_id res chain seq x y z
N GLN A 1 11.74 -3.10 -4.53
CA GLN A 1 10.46 -3.80 -4.70
C GLN A 1 9.28 -2.88 -4.47
N ILE A 2 8.13 -3.14 -5.13
CA ILE A 2 6.86 -2.48 -4.84
C ILE A 2 5.94 -3.46 -4.13
N ILE A 3 5.54 -3.11 -2.91
CA ILE A 3 4.60 -3.88 -2.09
C ILE A 3 3.23 -3.21 -2.18
N ALA A 4 2.21 -3.98 -2.55
CA ALA A 4 0.81 -3.55 -2.57
C ALA A 4 0.04 -4.24 -1.43
N ALA A 5 -0.21 -3.52 -0.35
CA ALA A 5 -0.90 -4.06 0.82
C ALA A 5 -2.32 -3.48 0.95
N ASN A 6 -3.29 -4.28 1.39
CA ASN A 6 -4.57 -3.74 1.81
C ASN A 6 -4.40 -2.87 3.07
N HIS A 7 -5.36 -2.00 3.33
CA HIS A 7 -5.24 -1.01 4.41
C HIS A 7 -6.48 -0.98 5.30
N GLN A 8 -6.32 -1.38 6.55
CA GLN A 8 -7.42 -1.47 7.53
C GLN A 8 -7.14 -0.64 8.80
N SER A 9 -5.86 -0.44 9.15
CA SER A 9 -5.45 0.13 10.42
C SER A 9 -4.27 1.10 10.29
N ALA A 10 -4.05 1.92 11.31
CA ALA A 10 -2.79 2.66 11.46
C ALA A 10 -1.59 1.73 11.65
N PHE A 11 -1.80 0.56 12.24
CA PHE A 11 -0.81 -0.49 12.41
C PHE A 11 -0.11 -0.86 11.09
N ASP A 12 -0.84 -0.90 9.96
CA ASP A 12 -0.29 -1.33 8.67
C ASP A 12 0.89 -0.46 8.24
N THR A 13 0.83 0.83 8.54
CA THR A 13 1.93 1.76 8.25
C THR A 13 3.12 1.53 9.20
N ILE A 14 2.85 1.32 10.48
CA ILE A 14 3.89 1.08 11.48
C ILE A 14 4.62 -0.24 11.19
N PHE A 15 3.87 -1.27 10.81
CA PHE A 15 4.43 -2.60 10.52
C PHE A 15 5.53 -2.56 9.46
N PHE A 16 5.29 -1.96 8.30
CA PHE A 16 6.30 -1.95 7.24
C PHE A 16 7.53 -1.11 7.58
N LEU A 17 7.40 -0.09 8.44
CA LEU A 17 8.56 0.66 8.94
C LEU A 17 9.41 -0.18 9.89
N ALA A 18 8.77 -1.04 10.68
CA ALA A 18 9.47 -1.95 11.59
C ALA A 18 10.03 -3.20 10.87
N ALA A 19 9.36 -3.66 9.82
CA ALA A 19 9.72 -4.89 9.11
C ALA A 19 10.88 -4.74 8.13
N PHE A 20 11.20 -3.51 7.67
CA PHE A 20 12.24 -3.27 6.69
C PHE A 20 13.06 -2.03 7.03
N ASP A 21 14.37 -2.12 6.96
CA ASP A 21 15.31 -1.00 7.23
C ASP A 21 15.11 0.19 6.29
N LYS A 22 14.69 -0.07 5.05
CA LYS A 22 14.51 0.94 4.01
C LYS A 22 13.11 0.87 3.43
N THR A 23 12.19 1.61 4.03
CA THR A 23 10.80 1.69 3.58
C THR A 23 10.42 3.11 3.20
N ILE A 24 9.70 3.27 2.10
CA ILE A 24 9.02 4.51 1.74
C ILE A 24 7.56 4.21 1.36
N TYR A 25 6.69 5.18 1.63
CA TYR A 25 5.28 5.11 1.24
C TYR A 25 4.97 6.05 0.10
N ILE A 26 4.00 5.64 -0.72
CA ILE A 26 3.35 6.54 -1.66
C ILE A 26 2.13 7.14 -0.98
N ILE A 27 2.25 8.38 -0.58
CA ILE A 27 1.29 9.09 0.26
C ILE A 27 0.58 10.19 -0.53
N LYS A 28 -0.69 10.40 -0.23
CA LYS A 28 -1.47 11.51 -0.79
C LYS A 28 -0.91 12.85 -0.29
N LYS A 29 -0.65 13.80 -1.21
CA LYS A 29 -0.01 15.09 -0.87
C LYS A 29 -0.78 15.88 0.20
N GLU A 30 -2.09 15.80 0.18
CA GLU A 30 -2.95 16.51 1.14
C GLU A 30 -2.76 16.05 2.59
N LEU A 31 -2.21 14.86 2.82
CA LEU A 31 -1.91 14.37 4.17
C LEU A 31 -0.71 15.09 4.83
N ILE A 32 0.08 15.84 4.07
CA ILE A 32 1.16 16.68 4.60
C ILE A 32 0.60 17.76 5.54
N PHE A 33 -0.61 18.23 5.29
CA PHE A 33 -1.24 19.29 6.06
C PHE A 33 -1.85 18.83 7.40
N ILE A 34 -1.82 17.52 7.69
CA ILE A 34 -2.25 17.01 9.00
C ILE A 34 -1.11 17.27 10.00
N PRO A 35 -1.35 18.04 11.08
CA PRO A 35 -0.34 18.32 12.11
C PRO A 35 0.28 17.02 12.65
N VAL A 36 1.55 17.07 13.01
CA VAL A 36 2.36 15.94 13.49
C VAL A 36 2.56 14.85 12.43
N TYR A 37 1.48 14.31 11.85
CA TYR A 37 1.56 13.26 10.82
C TYR A 37 2.28 13.73 9.56
N GLY A 38 1.96 14.90 9.05
CA GLY A 38 2.58 15.45 7.85
C GLY A 38 4.08 15.71 8.04
N TRP A 39 4.46 16.26 9.18
CA TRP A 39 5.87 16.46 9.53
C TRP A 39 6.63 15.13 9.61
N TYR A 40 6.06 14.13 10.29
CA TYR A 40 6.65 12.80 10.38
C TYR A 40 6.76 12.11 9.02
N ALA A 41 5.70 12.22 8.21
CA ALA A 41 5.69 11.67 6.85
C ALA A 41 6.75 12.31 5.93
N MET A 42 7.01 13.60 6.06
CA MET A 42 8.09 14.28 5.33
C MET A 42 9.48 13.80 5.78
N ARG A 43 9.66 13.60 7.07
CA ARG A 43 10.95 13.16 7.64
C ARG A 43 11.33 11.73 7.22
N LEU A 44 10.35 10.87 6.96
CA LEU A 44 10.57 9.50 6.50
C LEU A 44 10.83 9.36 4.98
N CYS A 45 11.19 10.44 4.29
CA CYS A 45 11.49 10.43 2.85
C CYS A 45 10.38 9.86 1.96
N ASN A 46 9.13 9.95 2.37
CA ASN A 46 8.00 9.44 1.62
C ASN A 46 7.78 10.15 0.29
N VAL A 47 7.16 9.45 -0.65
CA VAL A 47 6.82 9.98 -1.97
C VAL A 47 5.39 10.50 -1.98
N PHE A 48 5.24 11.81 -2.12
CA PHE A 48 3.93 12.47 -2.12
C PHE A 48 3.36 12.59 -3.53
N VAL A 49 2.11 12.14 -3.69
CA VAL A 49 1.39 12.17 -4.97
C VAL A 49 0.24 13.16 -4.95
N ASN A 50 0.22 14.04 -5.94
CA ASN A 50 -0.95 14.85 -6.23
C ASN A 50 -1.81 14.14 -7.29
N ARG A 51 -2.97 13.61 -6.88
CA ARG A 51 -3.86 12.85 -7.76
C ARG A 51 -4.59 13.71 -8.81
N ARG A 52 -4.57 15.04 -8.64
CA ARG A 52 -5.22 15.99 -9.56
C ARG A 52 -4.34 16.36 -10.76
N LYS A 53 -3.02 16.25 -10.64
CA LYS A 53 -2.09 16.52 -11.75
C LYS A 53 -1.85 15.27 -12.59
N LYS A 54 -2.23 15.32 -13.88
CA LYS A 54 -2.12 14.22 -14.85
C LYS A 54 -0.67 13.99 -15.31
N ILE A 55 -0.41 12.86 -15.92
CA ILE A 55 0.71 12.32 -16.72
C ILE A 55 2.15 12.84 -16.42
N GLU A 56 2.43 14.12 -16.43
CA GLU A 56 3.78 14.66 -16.20
C GLU A 56 4.29 14.40 -14.77
N SER A 57 3.39 14.49 -13.80
CA SER A 57 3.69 14.13 -12.41
C SER A 57 3.97 12.62 -12.24
N THR A 58 3.38 11.78 -13.09
CA THR A 58 3.56 10.32 -13.03
C THR A 58 4.95 9.91 -13.50
N LYS A 59 5.50 10.53 -14.57
CA LYS A 59 6.88 10.26 -15.04
C LYS A 59 7.92 10.67 -14.01
N LYS A 60 7.79 11.87 -13.43
CA LYS A 60 8.69 12.35 -12.36
C LYS A 60 8.62 11.46 -11.13
N LEU A 61 7.40 11.08 -10.73
CA LEU A 61 7.14 10.14 -9.64
C LEU A 61 7.84 8.80 -9.89
N SER A 62 7.65 8.20 -11.06
CA SER A 62 8.24 6.91 -11.41
C SER A 62 9.76 6.95 -11.40
N LYS A 63 10.38 8.02 -11.90
CA LYS A 63 11.84 8.20 -11.86
C LYS A 63 12.35 8.24 -10.41
N ASN A 64 11.65 8.92 -9.51
CA ASN A 64 12.01 8.95 -8.09
C ASN A 64 11.85 7.58 -7.45
N ILE A 65 10.74 6.89 -7.68
CA ILE A 65 10.48 5.54 -7.15
C ILE A 65 11.56 4.56 -7.66
N TYR A 66 11.91 4.62 -8.93
CA TYR A 66 12.97 3.78 -9.50
C TYR A 66 14.31 3.99 -8.79
N ARG A 67 14.69 5.26 -8.50
CA ARG A 67 15.90 5.57 -7.74
C ARG A 67 15.89 4.97 -6.33
N PHE A 68 14.74 5.01 -5.63
CA PHE A 68 14.60 4.38 -4.34
C PHE A 68 14.71 2.86 -4.41
N ILE A 69 14.07 2.24 -5.39
CA ILE A 69 14.13 0.78 -5.59
C ILE A 69 15.58 0.33 -5.83
N ASN A 70 16.34 1.06 -6.65
CA ASN A 70 17.75 0.76 -6.92
C ASN A 70 18.66 0.95 -5.68
N LYS A 71 18.24 1.78 -4.74
CA LYS A 71 18.91 1.92 -3.42
C LYS A 71 18.45 0.89 -2.38
N GLY A 72 17.69 -0.13 -2.79
CA GLY A 72 17.22 -1.21 -1.93
C GLY A 72 15.93 -0.93 -1.15
N TYR A 73 15.30 0.24 -1.35
CA TYR A 73 14.05 0.57 -0.63
C TYR A 73 12.88 -0.32 -1.04
N LYS A 74 12.05 -0.66 -0.05
CA LYS A 74 10.71 -1.22 -0.23
C LYS A 74 9.72 -0.08 -0.39
N VAL A 75 9.05 -0.04 -1.53
CA VAL A 75 8.05 0.99 -1.83
C VAL A 75 6.68 0.43 -1.49
N VAL A 76 6.06 0.91 -0.43
CA VAL A 76 4.75 0.45 0.02
C VAL A 76 3.66 1.35 -0.54
N ILE A 77 2.65 0.74 -1.14
CA ILE A 77 1.44 1.41 -1.61
C ILE A 77 0.20 0.70 -1.08
N PHE A 78 -0.76 1.48 -0.61
CA PHE A 78 -2.10 0.99 -0.28
C PHE A 78 -3.01 1.26 -1.48
N PRO A 79 -3.32 0.23 -2.30
CA PRO A 79 -3.99 0.42 -3.59
C PRO A 79 -5.43 0.93 -3.47
N GLU A 80 -6.05 0.79 -2.32
CA GLU A 80 -7.38 1.31 -1.99
C GLU A 80 -7.38 2.83 -1.79
N GLY A 81 -6.24 3.38 -1.35
CA GLY A 81 -6.02 4.80 -1.12
C GLY A 81 -6.70 5.37 0.12
N THR A 82 -7.32 4.53 0.93
CA THR A 82 -7.89 4.85 2.25
C THR A 82 -8.07 3.56 3.04
N ARG A 83 -8.14 3.67 4.37
CA ARG A 83 -8.42 2.52 5.25
C ARG A 83 -9.83 1.99 5.03
N GLN A 84 -9.97 0.68 4.95
CA GLN A 84 -11.23 -0.05 4.82
C GLN A 84 -11.67 -0.61 6.18
N GLN A 85 -12.89 -1.11 6.25
CA GLN A 85 -13.35 -1.90 7.38
C GLN A 85 -12.64 -3.26 7.40
N SER A 86 -12.67 -3.94 8.55
CA SER A 86 -12.12 -5.29 8.68
C SER A 86 -12.75 -6.22 7.64
N ASN A 87 -11.92 -7.12 7.09
CA ASN A 87 -12.33 -8.16 6.16
C ASN A 87 -12.89 -7.67 4.81
N ILE A 88 -12.78 -6.38 4.52
CA ILE A 88 -13.21 -5.80 3.26
C ILE A 88 -12.00 -5.31 2.47
N ILE A 89 -11.90 -5.71 1.21
CA ILE A 89 -10.99 -5.12 0.23
C ILE A 89 -11.76 -4.09 -0.60
N GLY A 90 -11.37 -2.85 -0.48
CA GLY A 90 -11.97 -1.75 -1.22
C GLY A 90 -11.64 -1.76 -2.71
N ASN A 91 -12.10 -0.75 -3.41
CA ASN A 91 -11.82 -0.62 -4.84
C ASN A 91 -10.34 -0.29 -5.10
N ILE A 92 -9.68 -1.10 -5.91
CA ILE A 92 -8.28 -0.91 -6.31
C ILE A 92 -8.16 0.29 -7.25
N LYS A 93 -7.48 1.33 -6.79
CA LYS A 93 -7.22 2.55 -7.55
C LYS A 93 -6.18 2.30 -8.65
N PRO A 94 -6.20 3.06 -9.76
CA PRO A 94 -5.32 2.79 -10.90
C PRO A 94 -3.84 3.07 -10.64
N GLY A 95 -3.48 3.76 -9.56
CA GLY A 95 -2.10 4.21 -9.28
C GLY A 95 -1.07 3.09 -9.21
N VAL A 96 -1.41 1.96 -8.57
CA VAL A 96 -0.49 0.82 -8.48
C VAL A 96 -0.25 0.17 -9.85
N TYR A 97 -1.28 0.05 -10.68
CA TYR A 97 -1.14 -0.42 -12.06
C TYR A 97 -0.25 0.51 -12.90
N LEU A 98 -0.49 1.82 -12.80
CA LEU A 98 0.31 2.80 -13.55
C LEU A 98 1.78 2.72 -13.18
N LEU A 99 2.11 2.56 -11.90
CA LEU A 99 3.48 2.38 -11.45
C LEU A 99 4.10 1.10 -12.01
N GLN A 100 3.39 -0.02 -11.93
CA GLN A 100 3.85 -1.27 -12.51
C GLN A 100 4.13 -1.12 -14.00
N ASN A 101 3.19 -0.51 -14.73
CA ASN A 101 3.28 -0.37 -16.19
C ASN A 101 4.46 0.52 -16.63
N ILE A 102 4.74 1.61 -15.89
CA ILE A 102 5.85 2.51 -16.20
C ILE A 102 7.20 1.88 -15.82
N LEU A 103 7.27 1.24 -14.66
CA LEU A 103 8.51 0.66 -14.14
C LEU A 103 8.81 -0.74 -14.70
N LYS A 104 7.82 -1.40 -15.31
CA LYS A 104 7.90 -2.75 -15.89
C LYS A 104 8.41 -3.80 -14.90
N ILE A 105 8.00 -3.70 -13.63
CA ILE A 105 8.42 -4.61 -12.55
C ILE A 105 7.21 -5.29 -11.90
N PRO A 106 7.40 -6.46 -11.26
CA PRO A 106 6.31 -7.14 -10.56
C PRO A 106 5.84 -6.35 -9.34
N ILE A 107 4.57 -6.53 -8.98
CA ILE A 107 3.98 -6.06 -7.72
C ILE A 107 3.91 -7.23 -6.74
N PHE A 108 4.29 -6.99 -5.50
CA PHE A 108 4.27 -7.95 -4.40
C PHE A 108 3.06 -7.68 -3.50
N PRO A 109 1.96 -8.44 -3.63
CA PRO A 109 0.81 -8.26 -2.77
C PRO A 109 1.10 -8.74 -1.35
N VAL A 110 0.61 -8.00 -0.35
CA VAL A 110 0.64 -8.39 1.05
C VAL A 110 -0.74 -8.21 1.65
N SER A 111 -1.30 -9.25 2.26
CA SER A 111 -2.54 -9.15 3.02
C SER A 111 -2.26 -8.91 4.49
N ILE A 112 -3.02 -8.00 5.11
CA ILE A 112 -2.93 -7.64 6.52
C ILE A 112 -4.32 -7.66 7.12
N CYS A 113 -4.51 -8.45 8.19
CA CYS A 113 -5.77 -8.53 8.95
C CYS A 113 -5.62 -7.79 10.29
N SER A 114 -5.48 -6.49 10.25
CA SER A 114 -5.26 -5.62 11.42
C SER A 114 -6.52 -4.92 11.92
N GLY A 115 -7.54 -4.82 11.08
CA GLY A 115 -8.74 -4.03 11.38
C GLY A 115 -9.57 -4.57 12.56
N ASN A 116 -9.48 -5.87 12.86
CA ASN A 116 -10.15 -6.47 14.03
C ASN A 116 -9.42 -6.15 15.34
N THR A 117 -8.12 -5.88 15.27
CA THR A 117 -7.27 -5.53 16.42
C THR A 117 -7.30 -4.03 16.65
N TRP A 118 -7.08 -3.23 15.61
CA TRP A 118 -7.11 -1.79 15.70
C TRP A 118 -7.99 -1.20 14.57
N PRO A 119 -9.31 -1.07 14.81
CA PRO A 119 -10.26 -0.62 13.80
C PRO A 119 -9.96 0.79 13.28
N LYS A 120 -10.36 1.04 12.05
CA LYS A 120 -10.35 2.39 11.46
C LYS A 120 -11.11 3.36 12.37
N ASN A 121 -10.53 4.54 12.60
CA ASN A 121 -11.13 5.61 13.43
C ASN A 121 -11.32 5.27 14.91
N SER A 122 -10.64 4.26 15.42
CA SER A 122 -10.62 3.93 16.85
C SER A 122 -9.24 4.22 17.44
N LEU A 123 -9.21 4.77 18.66
CA LEU A 123 -8.00 4.84 19.48
C LEU A 123 -7.84 3.60 20.36
N LYS A 124 -8.91 2.81 20.49
CA LYS A 124 -8.90 1.57 21.30
C LYS A 124 -8.42 0.40 20.45
N MET A 125 -7.45 -0.33 20.97
CA MET A 125 -6.99 -1.60 20.42
C MET A 125 -7.63 -2.76 21.17
N LYS A 126 -7.92 -3.85 20.46
CA LYS A 126 -8.40 -5.12 21.02
C LYS A 126 -7.26 -6.13 21.04
N LYS A 127 -7.21 -6.97 22.07
CA LYS A 127 -6.22 -8.05 22.14
C LYS A 127 -6.60 -9.18 21.17
N LYS A 128 -6.15 -9.05 19.90
CA LYS A 128 -6.34 -10.06 18.86
C LYS A 128 -5.05 -10.19 18.04
N ASN A 129 -4.84 -11.36 17.46
CA ASN A 129 -3.71 -11.60 16.57
C ASN A 129 -3.88 -10.82 15.24
N ILE A 130 -2.76 -10.33 14.72
CA ILE A 130 -2.69 -9.71 13.40
C ILE A 130 -1.99 -10.69 12.48
N SER A 131 -2.68 -11.14 11.44
CA SER A 131 -2.11 -11.98 10.41
C SER A 131 -1.60 -11.14 9.24
N ILE A 132 -0.36 -11.42 8.81
CA ILE A 132 0.29 -10.76 7.68
C ILE A 132 0.85 -11.83 6.77
N LYS A 133 0.46 -11.81 5.49
CA LYS A 133 0.88 -12.81 4.52
C LYS A 133 1.41 -12.15 3.25
N SER A 134 2.61 -12.54 2.84
CA SER A 134 3.11 -12.26 1.49
C SER A 134 2.45 -13.21 0.50
N LEU A 135 1.98 -12.67 -0.61
CA LEU A 135 1.23 -13.42 -1.62
C LEU A 135 2.02 -13.51 -2.92
N LYS A 136 1.56 -14.36 -3.84
CA LYS A 136 2.23 -14.55 -5.13
C LYS A 136 2.37 -13.24 -5.90
N PRO A 137 3.58 -12.89 -6.36
CA PRO A 137 3.80 -11.67 -7.13
C PRO A 137 2.95 -11.61 -8.40
N ILE A 138 2.44 -10.41 -8.72
CA ILE A 138 1.72 -10.16 -9.97
C ILE A 138 2.71 -9.67 -11.01
N PRO A 139 2.97 -10.43 -12.09
CA PRO A 139 3.92 -10.04 -13.12
C PRO A 139 3.47 -8.81 -13.89
N TYR A 140 4.41 -8.11 -14.50
CA TYR A 140 4.14 -7.07 -15.49
C TYR A 140 3.50 -7.67 -16.75
N GLY A 141 2.72 -6.87 -17.48
CA GLY A 141 2.14 -7.23 -18.78
C GLY A 141 0.64 -7.50 -18.78
N LEU A 142 0.00 -7.50 -17.61
CA LEU A 142 -1.46 -7.63 -17.55
C LEU A 142 -2.15 -6.34 -18.02
N THR A 143 -3.36 -6.47 -18.57
CA THR A 143 -4.23 -5.29 -18.81
C THR A 143 -4.66 -4.68 -17.48
N LYS A 144 -4.98 -3.38 -17.48
CA LYS A 144 -5.44 -2.66 -16.29
C LYS A 144 -6.60 -3.35 -15.57
N LYS A 145 -7.56 -3.89 -16.33
CA LYS A 145 -8.73 -4.60 -15.80
C LYS A 145 -8.29 -5.89 -15.11
N LYS A 146 -7.56 -6.76 -15.83
CA LYS A 146 -7.07 -8.04 -15.29
C LYS A 146 -6.15 -7.86 -14.07
N PHE A 147 -5.28 -6.85 -14.09
CA PHE A 147 -4.42 -6.55 -12.95
C PHE A 147 -5.23 -6.19 -11.69
N LYS A 148 -6.21 -5.29 -11.81
CA LYS A 148 -7.04 -4.87 -10.68
C LYS A 148 -7.88 -6.01 -10.12
N GLU A 149 -8.49 -6.80 -10.99
CA GLU A 149 -9.28 -7.97 -10.61
C GLU A 149 -8.41 -9.01 -9.90
N ASN A 150 -7.23 -9.30 -10.45
CA ASN A 150 -6.29 -10.26 -9.87
C ASN A 150 -5.80 -9.80 -8.49
N LEU A 151 -5.33 -8.55 -8.37
CA LEU A 151 -4.89 -8.01 -7.08
C LEU A 151 -6.00 -8.04 -6.03
N LYS A 152 -7.21 -7.64 -6.40
CA LYS A 152 -8.37 -7.66 -5.50
C LYS A 152 -8.69 -9.08 -5.05
N LYS A 153 -8.81 -10.02 -6.00
CA LYS A 153 -9.12 -11.43 -5.75
C LYS A 153 -8.11 -12.08 -4.80
N ILE A 154 -6.80 -11.91 -5.06
CA ILE A 154 -5.75 -12.51 -4.23
C ILE A 154 -5.82 -12.00 -2.79
N LEU A 155 -6.05 -10.69 -2.61
CA LEU A 155 -6.18 -10.08 -1.28
C LEU A 155 -7.45 -10.56 -0.56
N GLU A 156 -8.61 -10.64 -1.25
CA GLU A 156 -9.86 -11.12 -0.69
C GLU A 156 -9.78 -12.58 -0.24
N GLU A 157 -9.22 -13.45 -1.08
CA GLU A 157 -9.03 -14.88 -0.75
C GLU A 157 -8.12 -15.06 0.45
N SER A 158 -7.06 -14.24 0.56
CA SER A 158 -6.13 -14.32 1.69
C SER A 158 -6.77 -13.87 3.00
N ILE A 159 -7.60 -12.81 2.98
CA ILE A 159 -8.29 -12.32 4.17
C ILE A 159 -9.33 -13.33 4.64
N LYS A 160 -10.15 -13.87 3.74
CA LYS A 160 -11.15 -14.88 4.08
C LYS A 160 -10.56 -16.11 4.77
N LYS A 161 -9.41 -16.59 4.31
CA LYS A 161 -8.70 -17.74 4.93
C LYS A 161 -8.19 -17.46 6.34
N ASN A 162 -8.13 -16.21 6.77
CA ASN A 162 -7.66 -15.83 8.11
C ASN A 162 -8.79 -15.63 9.12
N ASP A 163 -10.03 -15.56 8.68
CA ASP A 163 -11.20 -15.46 9.58
C ASP A 163 -11.57 -16.79 10.26
N PHE A 164 -11.01 -17.90 9.81
CA PHE A 164 -11.29 -19.25 10.32
C PHE A 164 -10.22 -19.79 11.29
N ASN A 165 -9.23 -18.96 11.67
CA ASN A 165 -8.22 -19.22 12.69
C ASN A 165 -8.20 -18.07 13.71
#